data_218bc99f657fb2fe414016f7311080a9
#
_entry.id   218bc99f657fb2fe414016f7311080a9
#
_cell.length_a   1.000
_cell.length_b   1.000
_cell.length_c   1.000
_cell.angle_alpha   90.00
_cell.angle_beta   90.00
_cell.angle_gamma   90.00
#
_symmetry.space_group_name_H-M   'P 1'
#
loop_
_entity.id
_entity.type
_entity.pdbx_description
1 polymer ?
#
loop_
_entity_poly.entity_id
_entity_poly.type
_entity_poly.pdbx_seq_one_letter_code
_entity_poly.pdbx_strand_id
1 'polypeptide(L)'
;MTLKTCLTNQLRRKLNFLFKPIQRKNKSAYTSKVMTYAKYYKKNNVKEYQILYQVRDGKSITDSPYAIFKSLIQQPRYRKYKHIWVVDHHETLLFYKARFKYYKNVEFVIKESREYLKALTESKYLINNSTFP
;
A
#
# COMPACT_ATOMS: atom_id res chain seq x y z
N MET A 1 26.17 39.97 6.43
CA MET A 1 25.21 38.91 6.10
C MET A 1 23.81 39.40 6.42
N THR A 2 22.97 39.56 5.42
CA THR A 2 21.57 39.97 5.61
C THR A 2 20.74 38.78 6.07
N LEU A 3 19.70 38.99 6.87
CA LEU A 3 18.76 37.97 7.37
C LEU A 3 18.19 37.08 6.22
N LYS A 4 18.05 37.63 5.02
CA LYS A 4 17.59 36.88 3.81
C LYS A 4 18.58 35.80 3.36
N THR A 5 19.87 36.01 3.46
CA THR A 5 20.89 35.02 3.09
C THR A 5 21.01 33.88 4.11
N CYS A 6 20.75 34.16 5.39
CA CYS A 6 20.73 33.14 6.43
C CYS A 6 19.52 32.22 6.31
N LEU A 7 18.33 32.75 6.01
CA LEU A 7 17.07 31.98 5.79
C LEU A 7 17.14 31.10 4.54
N THR A 8 17.73 31.59 3.46
CA THR A 8 17.90 30.79 2.22
C THR A 8 18.89 29.64 2.42
N ASN A 9 19.94 29.84 3.21
CA ASN A 9 20.91 28.79 3.53
C ASN A 9 20.35 27.73 4.49
N GLN A 10 19.51 28.10 5.45
CA GLN A 10 18.80 27.17 6.32
C GLN A 10 17.76 26.35 5.55
N LEU A 11 17.00 26.98 4.67
CA LEU A 11 16.05 26.31 3.79
C LEU A 11 16.76 25.35 2.81
N ARG A 12 17.88 25.75 2.23
CA ARG A 12 18.72 24.89 1.38
C ARG A 12 19.27 23.69 2.14
N ARG A 13 19.71 23.87 3.40
CA ARG A 13 20.21 22.78 4.26
C ARG A 13 19.09 21.79 4.62
N LYS A 14 17.88 22.27 4.95
CA LYS A 14 16.71 21.42 5.22
C LYS A 14 16.24 20.66 3.98
N LEU A 15 16.20 21.34 2.83
CA LEU A 15 15.87 20.69 1.56
C LEU A 15 16.93 19.65 1.15
N ASN A 16 18.22 19.97 1.31
CA ASN A 16 19.28 19.00 1.04
C ASN A 16 19.25 17.80 2.00
N PHE A 17 18.83 17.98 3.24
CA PHE A 17 18.65 16.88 4.19
C PHE A 17 17.49 15.97 3.78
N LEU A 18 16.38 16.53 3.32
CA LEU A 18 15.23 15.77 2.83
C LEU A 18 15.53 15.01 1.51
N PHE A 19 16.39 15.55 0.65
CA PHE A 19 16.72 14.97 -0.65
C PHE A 19 18.01 14.14 -0.68
N LYS A 20 18.87 14.21 0.33
CA LYS A 20 20.12 13.43 0.41
C LYS A 20 19.91 11.91 0.36
N PRO A 21 18.92 11.31 1.04
CA PRO A 21 18.64 9.86 0.92
C PRO A 21 18.20 9.45 -0.48
N ILE A 22 17.50 10.33 -1.19
CA ILE A 22 17.01 10.11 -2.57
C ILE A 22 18.18 10.09 -3.55
N GLN A 23 19.26 10.81 -3.27
CA GLN A 23 20.44 10.88 -4.15
C GLN A 23 21.32 9.61 -4.10
N ARG A 24 21.23 8.81 -3.04
CA ARG A 24 22.12 7.66 -2.81
C ARG A 24 21.64 6.32 -3.35
N LYS A 25 20.34 6.14 -3.67
CA LYS A 25 19.78 4.89 -4.19
C LYS A 25 18.94 5.16 -5.44
N ASN A 26 19.44 4.79 -6.60
CA ASN A 26 18.72 4.75 -7.90
C ASN A 26 17.60 5.80 -8.03
N LYS A 27 17.97 7.06 -8.18
CA LYS A 27 17.07 8.22 -8.27
C LYS A 27 15.88 8.01 -9.20
N SER A 28 16.06 7.33 -10.33
CA SER A 28 15.03 7.17 -11.34
C SER A 28 13.91 6.21 -10.91
N ALA A 29 14.25 5.06 -10.33
CA ALA A 29 13.27 4.03 -9.97
C ALA A 29 12.41 4.45 -8.76
N TYR A 30 13.01 4.99 -7.70
CA TYR A 30 12.27 5.47 -6.53
C TYR A 30 11.38 6.67 -6.86
N THR A 31 11.91 7.65 -7.57
CA THR A 31 11.14 8.84 -8.01
C THR A 31 9.98 8.44 -8.90
N SER A 32 10.18 7.49 -9.81
CA SER A 32 9.13 6.94 -10.67
C SER A 32 8.01 6.26 -9.86
N LYS A 33 8.37 5.46 -8.86
CA LYS A 33 7.39 4.81 -7.95
C LYS A 33 6.58 5.85 -7.18
N VAL A 34 7.24 6.83 -6.56
CA VAL A 34 6.57 7.90 -5.80
C VAL A 34 5.64 8.73 -6.68
N MET A 35 6.08 9.09 -7.88
CA MET A 35 5.25 9.85 -8.83
C MET A 35 4.05 9.04 -9.31
N THR A 36 4.24 7.75 -9.57
CA THR A 36 3.15 6.85 -9.96
C THR A 36 2.13 6.72 -8.84
N TYR A 37 2.57 6.50 -7.60
CA TYR A 37 1.70 6.46 -6.42
C TYR A 37 0.92 7.77 -6.25
N ALA A 38 1.59 8.92 -6.32
CA ALA A 38 0.97 10.24 -6.20
C ALA A 38 -0.09 10.48 -7.28
N LYS A 39 0.12 9.97 -8.49
CA LYS A 39 -0.83 10.02 -9.61
C LYS A 39 -2.11 9.24 -9.30
N TYR A 40 -1.97 8.02 -8.78
CA TYR A 40 -3.11 7.21 -8.35
C TYR A 40 -3.83 7.84 -7.15
N TYR A 41 -3.09 8.33 -6.18
CA TYR A 41 -3.64 9.01 -5.00
C TYR A 41 -4.50 10.22 -5.37
N LYS A 42 -4.07 11.03 -6.34
CA LYS A 42 -4.85 12.18 -6.82
C LYS A 42 -6.07 11.79 -7.65
N LYS A 43 -5.99 10.68 -8.40
CA LYS A 43 -7.04 10.24 -9.32
C LYS A 43 -8.13 9.43 -8.63
N ASN A 44 -7.78 8.64 -7.63
CA ASN A 44 -8.66 7.66 -7.02
C ASN A 44 -9.30 8.21 -5.74
N ASN A 45 -10.59 7.90 -5.55
CA ASN A 45 -11.32 8.22 -4.33
C ASN A 45 -11.24 7.05 -3.35
N VAL A 46 -11.16 7.36 -2.06
CA VAL A 46 -11.18 6.35 -1.00
C VAL A 46 -12.55 5.69 -0.93
N LYS A 47 -12.56 4.36 -0.97
CA LYS A 47 -13.74 3.52 -0.83
C LYS A 47 -13.95 3.14 0.63
N GLU A 48 -15.07 3.54 1.19
CA GLU A 48 -15.36 3.42 2.63
C GLU A 48 -15.34 1.97 3.14
N TYR A 49 -15.78 1.02 2.32
CA TYR A 49 -15.91 -0.39 2.69
C TYR A 49 -14.84 -1.28 2.04
N GLN A 50 -13.63 -0.77 1.86
CA GLN A 50 -12.52 -1.53 1.28
C GLN A 50 -11.36 -1.61 2.26
N ILE A 51 -10.86 -2.83 2.45
CA ILE A 51 -9.73 -3.15 3.33
C ILE A 51 -8.65 -3.82 2.50
N LEU A 52 -7.43 -3.33 2.61
CA LEU A 52 -6.24 -3.95 2.03
C LEU A 52 -5.42 -4.62 3.12
N TYR A 53 -5.08 -5.88 2.91
CA TYR A 53 -4.25 -6.69 3.80
C TYR A 53 -2.92 -7.02 3.15
N GLN A 54 -1.84 -6.92 3.92
CA GLN A 54 -0.51 -7.33 3.48
C GLN A 54 0.24 -8.00 4.62
N VAL A 55 0.75 -9.20 4.39
CA VAL A 55 1.55 -9.96 5.36
C VAL A 55 2.87 -10.35 4.73
N ARG A 56 3.99 -10.06 5.41
CA ARG A 56 5.33 -10.44 4.96
C ARG A 56 5.57 -10.14 3.48
N ASP A 57 5.24 -8.92 3.04
CA ASP A 57 5.37 -8.49 1.65
C ASP A 57 4.56 -9.31 0.62
N GLY A 58 3.45 -9.89 1.04
CA GLY A 58 2.57 -10.68 0.19
C GLY A 58 2.93 -12.17 0.09
N LYS A 59 3.89 -12.64 0.88
CA LYS A 59 4.34 -14.05 0.83
C LYS A 59 3.37 -15.02 1.46
N SER A 60 2.53 -14.57 2.37
CA SER A 60 1.58 -15.44 3.08
C SER A 60 0.31 -14.71 3.47
N ILE A 61 -0.73 -15.47 3.78
CA ILE A 61 -1.97 -14.98 4.42
C ILE A 61 -2.04 -15.64 5.80
N THR A 62 -1.42 -15.00 6.78
CA THR A 62 -1.25 -15.52 8.14
C THR A 62 -1.29 -14.37 9.16
N ASP A 63 -0.96 -14.68 10.40
CA ASP A 63 -0.75 -13.74 11.50
C ASP A 63 -1.97 -12.86 11.83
N SER A 64 -1.75 -11.74 12.48
CA SER A 64 -2.81 -10.83 12.94
C SER A 64 -3.74 -10.32 11.83
N PRO A 65 -3.26 -9.95 10.62
CA PRO A 65 -4.14 -9.55 9.54
C PRO A 65 -5.13 -10.64 9.13
N TYR A 66 -4.70 -11.91 9.11
CA TYR A 66 -5.59 -13.03 8.82
C TYR A 66 -6.62 -13.28 9.92
N ALA A 67 -6.23 -13.15 11.19
CA ALA A 67 -7.16 -13.24 12.30
C ALA A 67 -8.24 -12.16 12.26
N ILE A 68 -7.86 -10.92 11.94
CA ILE A 68 -8.79 -9.79 11.75
C ILE A 68 -9.75 -10.09 10.59
N PHE A 69 -9.23 -10.52 9.44
CA PHE A 69 -10.04 -10.91 8.28
C PHE A 69 -11.07 -11.99 8.64
N LYS A 70 -10.65 -13.05 9.30
CA LYS A 70 -11.56 -14.14 9.73
C LYS A 70 -12.66 -13.65 10.66
N SER A 71 -12.32 -12.77 11.59
CA SER A 71 -13.29 -12.16 12.50
C SER A 71 -14.32 -11.30 11.76
N LEU A 72 -13.88 -10.49 10.80
CA LEU A 72 -14.76 -9.61 10.04
C LEU A 72 -15.70 -10.36 9.10
N ILE A 73 -15.18 -11.37 8.38
CA ILE A 73 -15.94 -12.10 7.37
C ILE A 73 -17.05 -12.96 7.97
N GLN A 74 -16.94 -13.35 9.23
CA GLN A 74 -17.96 -14.11 9.95
C GLN A 74 -19.11 -13.25 10.46
N GLN A 75 -18.95 -11.93 10.54
CA GLN A 75 -19.93 -11.04 11.11
C GLN A 75 -20.84 -10.42 10.03
N PRO A 76 -22.18 -10.59 10.12
CA PRO A 76 -23.13 -10.07 9.13
C PRO A 76 -23.04 -8.56 8.92
N ARG A 77 -22.70 -7.79 9.95
CA ARG A 77 -22.58 -6.32 9.89
C ARG A 77 -21.47 -5.83 8.95
N TYR A 78 -20.49 -6.70 8.65
CA TYR A 78 -19.37 -6.38 7.75
C TYR A 78 -19.50 -6.97 6.34
N ARG A 79 -20.68 -7.47 5.94
CA ARG A 79 -20.91 -8.03 4.59
C ARG A 79 -20.63 -7.06 3.45
N LYS A 80 -20.71 -5.76 3.71
CA LYS A 80 -20.42 -4.70 2.73
C LYS A 80 -18.94 -4.57 2.41
N TYR A 81 -18.05 -5.06 3.27
CA TYR A 81 -16.62 -4.87 3.14
C TYR A 81 -16.05 -5.75 2.05
N LYS A 82 -15.28 -5.13 1.18
CA LYS A 82 -14.43 -5.79 0.20
C LYS A 82 -13.05 -5.99 0.81
N HIS A 83 -12.57 -7.21 0.76
CA HIS A 83 -11.28 -7.60 1.30
C HIS A 83 -10.30 -7.85 0.17
N ILE A 84 -9.20 -7.12 0.14
CA ILE A 84 -8.16 -7.25 -0.88
C ILE A 84 -6.87 -7.71 -0.20
N TRP A 85 -6.34 -8.83 -0.64
CA TRP A 85 -5.09 -9.38 -0.17
C TRP A 85 -3.97 -9.12 -1.17
N VAL A 86 -2.84 -8.64 -0.65
CA VAL A 86 -1.60 -8.49 -1.44
C VAL A 86 -0.87 -9.82 -1.46
N VAL A 87 -0.47 -10.25 -2.65
CA VAL A 87 0.38 -11.43 -2.88
C VAL A 87 1.64 -11.03 -3.64
N ASP A 88 2.70 -11.80 -3.49
CA ASP A 88 4.02 -11.46 -4.04
C ASP A 88 4.14 -11.73 -5.54
N HIS A 89 3.53 -12.80 -6.05
CA HIS A 89 3.61 -13.19 -7.46
C HIS A 89 2.39 -14.00 -7.94
N HIS A 90 2.37 -14.29 -9.24
CA HIS A 90 1.20 -14.87 -9.91
C HIS A 90 0.83 -16.27 -9.40
N GLU A 91 1.80 -17.10 -9.08
CA GLU A 91 1.56 -18.45 -8.56
C GLU A 91 0.87 -18.41 -7.20
N THR A 92 1.34 -17.53 -6.30
CA THR A 92 0.70 -17.28 -5.00
C THR A 92 -0.73 -16.77 -5.17
N LEU A 93 -0.95 -15.89 -6.15
CA LEU A 93 -2.29 -15.39 -6.48
C LEU A 93 -3.23 -16.53 -6.88
N LEU A 94 -2.82 -17.41 -7.77
CA LEU A 94 -3.62 -18.56 -8.22
C LEU A 94 -3.92 -19.52 -7.07
N PHE A 95 -2.93 -19.80 -6.23
CA PHE A 95 -3.08 -20.65 -5.05
C PHE A 95 -4.16 -20.11 -4.10
N TYR A 96 -4.08 -18.82 -3.75
CA TYR A 96 -5.06 -18.24 -2.83
C TYR A 96 -6.42 -18.00 -3.47
N LYS A 97 -6.50 -17.67 -4.74
CA LYS A 97 -7.79 -17.63 -5.46
C LYS A 97 -8.54 -18.94 -5.38
N ALA A 98 -7.85 -20.06 -5.58
CA ALA A 98 -8.46 -21.38 -5.44
C ALA A 98 -8.91 -21.66 -4.00
N ARG A 99 -8.09 -21.31 -3.02
CA ARG A 99 -8.38 -21.54 -1.59
C ARG A 99 -9.56 -20.71 -1.09
N PHE A 100 -9.68 -19.47 -1.57
CA PHE A 100 -10.72 -18.51 -1.14
C PHE A 100 -11.90 -18.38 -2.11
N LYS A 101 -12.07 -19.33 -3.01
CA LYS A 101 -13.08 -19.28 -4.09
C LYS A 101 -14.53 -19.11 -3.62
N TYR A 102 -14.84 -19.50 -2.40
CA TYR A 102 -16.19 -19.40 -1.83
C TYR A 102 -16.51 -18.02 -1.27
N TYR A 103 -15.51 -17.15 -1.09
CA TYR A 103 -15.69 -15.78 -0.60
C TYR A 103 -15.83 -14.82 -1.79
N LYS A 104 -17.06 -14.34 -2.02
CA LYS A 104 -17.34 -13.45 -3.17
C LYS A 104 -16.75 -12.05 -3.03
N ASN A 105 -16.48 -11.61 -1.81
CA ASN A 105 -15.99 -10.27 -1.49
C ASN A 105 -14.48 -10.23 -1.20
N VAL A 106 -13.75 -11.26 -1.59
CA VAL A 106 -12.29 -11.35 -1.44
C VAL A 106 -11.62 -11.29 -2.81
N GLU A 107 -10.67 -10.39 -2.94
CA GLU A 107 -9.84 -10.23 -4.15
C GLU A 107 -8.36 -10.28 -3.79
N PHE A 108 -7.53 -10.51 -4.80
CA PHE A 108 -6.08 -10.59 -4.66
C PHE A 108 -5.41 -9.67 -5.67
N VAL A 109 -4.37 -8.96 -5.23
CA VAL A 109 -3.54 -8.11 -6.08
C VAL A 109 -2.08 -8.46 -5.91
N ILE A 110 -1.33 -8.43 -7.00
CA ILE A 110 0.12 -8.69 -6.98
C ILE A 110 0.84 -7.42 -6.51
N LYS A 111 1.74 -7.58 -5.55
CA LYS A 111 2.57 -6.48 -5.04
C LYS A 111 3.26 -5.71 -6.18
N GLU A 112 3.31 -4.40 -6.06
CA GLU A 112 3.89 -3.48 -7.07
C GLU A 112 3.18 -3.43 -8.43
N SER A 113 2.06 -4.14 -8.61
CA SER A 113 1.21 -4.01 -9.81
C SER A 113 0.40 -2.71 -9.80
N ARG A 114 -0.22 -2.39 -10.94
CA ARG A 114 -1.17 -1.26 -11.03
C ARG A 114 -2.39 -1.46 -10.14
N GLU A 115 -2.87 -2.69 -10.07
CA GLU A 115 -4.00 -3.09 -9.23
C GLU A 115 -3.68 -2.93 -7.74
N TYR A 116 -2.44 -3.24 -7.34
CA TYR A 116 -1.94 -3.00 -5.99
C TYR A 116 -1.91 -1.51 -5.65
N LEU A 117 -1.35 -0.67 -6.53
CA LEU A 117 -1.30 0.78 -6.32
C LEU A 117 -2.71 1.39 -6.25
N LYS A 118 -3.61 0.92 -7.09
CA LYS A 118 -5.01 1.30 -7.05
C LYS A 118 -5.67 0.90 -5.73
N ALA A 119 -5.51 -0.34 -5.29
CA ALA A 119 -6.05 -0.82 -4.03
C ALA A 119 -5.46 -0.07 -2.83
N LEU A 120 -4.16 0.22 -2.83
CA LEU A 120 -3.47 0.95 -1.78
C LEU A 120 -4.00 2.38 -1.62
N THR A 121 -4.33 3.06 -2.72
CA THR A 121 -4.86 4.43 -2.72
C THR A 121 -6.37 4.50 -2.49
N GLU A 122 -7.12 3.48 -2.86
CA GLU A 122 -8.58 3.42 -2.72
C GLU A 122 -9.06 2.83 -1.39
N SER A 123 -8.25 2.01 -0.72
CA SER A 123 -8.68 1.35 0.51
C SER A 123 -8.68 2.30 1.70
N LYS A 124 -9.80 2.34 2.42
CA LYS A 124 -9.92 3.13 3.65
C LYS A 124 -9.09 2.55 4.79
N TYR A 125 -9.01 1.23 4.86
CA TYR A 125 -8.28 0.52 5.91
C TYR A 125 -7.11 -0.25 5.31
N LEU A 126 -5.94 -0.06 5.91
CA LEU A 126 -4.70 -0.74 5.54
C LEU A 126 -4.24 -1.56 6.74
N ILE A 127 -4.25 -2.89 6.62
CA ILE A 127 -3.90 -3.81 7.69
C ILE A 127 -2.63 -4.57 7.30
N ASN A 128 -1.57 -4.37 8.04
CA ASN A 128 -0.24 -4.87 7.72
C ASN A 128 0.51 -5.27 9.00
N ASN A 129 1.37 -6.28 8.91
CA ASN A 129 2.31 -6.66 9.95
C ASN A 129 3.77 -6.28 9.62
N SER A 130 3.97 -5.57 8.54
CA SER A 130 5.24 -4.97 8.09
C SER A 130 4.97 -3.55 7.58
N THR A 131 5.98 -2.81 7.15
CA THR A 131 5.79 -1.47 6.60
C THR A 131 5.19 -1.52 5.19
N PHE A 132 4.22 -0.66 4.91
CA PHE A 132 3.85 -0.35 3.53
C PHE A 132 4.98 0.46 2.86
N PRO A 133 5.13 0.39 1.54
CA PRO A 133 6.17 1.11 0.82
C PRO A 133 6.04 2.63 0.93
#